data_36aa76dc018b026c9dae6be99e695683
#
_entry.id   36aa76dc018b026c9dae6be99e695683
#
_cell.length_a   1.000
_cell.length_b   1.000
_cell.length_c   1.000
_cell.angle_alpha   90.00
_cell.angle_beta   90.00
_cell.angle_gamma   90.00
#
_symmetry.space_group_name_H-M   'P 1'
#
loop_
_entity.id
_entity.type
_entity.pdbx_description
1 polymer ?
#
loop_
_entity_poly.entity_id
_entity_poly.type
_entity_poly.pdbx_seq_one_letter_code
_entity_poly.pdbx_strand_id
1 'polypeptide(L)'
;MKIVIQKFGGTSVSTKENREKVMEKVKESIDNGYSPVVVVSAMGRKGSPYATDTLLSLVNENFIKENKLAADLLMCCGEIISSVVMSSDMNSKNIEAFPMTGGQAGLITNKNFGEATLLSTNEKEILDVISQGRVPVVTGFQGITENGYFTTLGRGGSDTTASILGVMLDAERIEIYTDVDGVMTADPRIVKSASVIDIISYDEVFQLADQGSKVIHPRAVEYAREGNIPIMIKNTL
;
A
#
# COMPACT_ATOMS: atom_id res chain seq x y z
N MET A 1 -14.33 14.06 9.67
CA MET A 1 -13.28 13.11 10.15
C MET A 1 -12.08 13.35 9.26
N LYS A 2 -10.89 13.51 9.82
CA LYS A 2 -9.66 13.79 9.03
C LYS A 2 -8.94 12.49 8.73
N ILE A 3 -9.16 11.93 7.56
CA ILE A 3 -8.54 10.66 7.17
C ILE A 3 -7.16 10.91 6.55
N VAL A 4 -6.18 10.07 6.90
CA VAL A 4 -4.88 9.99 6.25
C VAL A 4 -4.60 8.54 5.84
N ILE A 5 -4.14 8.35 4.62
CA ILE A 5 -3.71 7.02 4.17
C ILE A 5 -2.21 6.89 4.40
N GLN A 6 -1.79 5.83 5.09
CA GLN A 6 -0.38 5.56 5.37
C GLN A 6 0.02 4.21 4.79
N LYS A 7 0.78 4.23 3.70
CA LYS A 7 1.25 3.00 3.05
C LYS A 7 2.67 2.67 3.48
N PHE A 8 2.88 1.43 3.89
CA PHE A 8 4.19 0.92 4.30
C PHE A 8 4.64 -0.22 3.37
N GLY A 9 5.83 -0.07 2.80
CA GLY A 9 6.44 -1.07 1.93
C GLY A 9 6.90 -2.33 2.67
N GLY A 10 7.21 -3.40 1.93
CA GLY A 10 7.58 -4.69 2.50
C GLY A 10 8.77 -4.65 3.45
N THR A 11 9.77 -3.81 3.20
CA THR A 11 10.91 -3.56 4.10
C THR A 11 10.49 -2.91 5.41
N SER A 12 9.54 -1.98 5.36
CA SER A 12 9.03 -1.26 6.53
C SER A 12 8.29 -2.18 7.51
N VAL A 13 7.71 -3.28 7.03
CA VAL A 13 6.95 -4.23 7.85
C VAL A 13 7.67 -5.58 8.09
N SER A 14 8.92 -5.73 7.60
CA SER A 14 9.63 -7.00 7.57
C SER A 14 10.08 -7.51 8.93
N THR A 15 10.57 -6.62 9.80
CA THR A 15 11.07 -6.97 11.14
C THR A 15 10.23 -6.34 12.23
N LYS A 16 10.33 -6.83 13.45
CA LYS A 16 9.63 -6.27 14.59
C LYS A 16 10.06 -4.82 14.85
N GLU A 17 11.35 -4.54 14.77
CA GLU A 17 11.94 -3.22 14.97
C GLU A 17 11.39 -2.22 13.95
N ASN A 18 11.27 -2.62 12.67
CA ASN A 18 10.71 -1.76 11.64
C ASN A 18 9.21 -1.53 11.87
N ARG A 19 8.45 -2.56 12.28
CA ARG A 19 7.03 -2.40 12.60
C ARG A 19 6.80 -1.51 13.84
N GLU A 20 7.74 -1.47 14.78
CA GLU A 20 7.69 -0.51 15.90
C GLU A 20 7.74 0.93 15.38
N LYS A 21 8.61 1.24 14.41
CA LYS A 21 8.65 2.56 13.76
C LYS A 21 7.36 2.88 12.98
N VAL A 22 6.79 1.88 12.31
CA VAL A 22 5.46 2.04 11.68
C VAL A 22 4.42 2.44 12.71
N MET A 23 4.37 1.75 13.86
CA MET A 23 3.41 2.06 14.93
C MET A 23 3.59 3.48 15.49
N GLU A 24 4.84 3.97 15.59
CA GLU A 24 5.13 5.35 15.99
C GLU A 24 4.52 6.36 15.01
N LYS A 25 4.64 6.12 13.69
CA LYS A 25 4.04 6.99 12.65
C LYS A 25 2.51 6.99 12.70
N VAL A 26 1.92 5.82 12.92
CA VAL A 26 0.46 5.69 13.07
C VAL A 26 -0.01 6.42 14.32
N LYS A 27 0.68 6.21 15.44
CA LYS A 27 0.36 6.88 16.69
C LYS A 27 0.50 8.40 16.59
N GLU A 28 1.57 8.90 15.97
CA GLU A 28 1.76 10.33 15.71
C GLU A 28 0.57 10.93 14.94
N SER A 29 0.04 10.21 13.94
CA SER A 29 -1.14 10.67 13.21
C SER A 29 -2.39 10.70 14.08
N ILE A 30 -2.61 9.69 14.93
CA ILE A 30 -3.73 9.66 15.88
C ILE A 30 -3.63 10.82 16.88
N ASP A 31 -2.45 11.02 17.46
CA ASP A 31 -2.19 12.07 18.43
C ASP A 31 -2.41 13.49 17.82
N ASN A 32 -2.23 13.63 16.51
CA ASN A 32 -2.51 14.85 15.74
C ASN A 32 -3.98 14.95 15.27
N GLY A 33 -4.86 14.07 15.72
CA GLY A 33 -6.31 14.12 15.46
C GLY A 33 -6.73 13.57 14.10
N TYR A 34 -5.88 12.76 13.43
CA TYR A 34 -6.23 12.05 12.22
C TYR A 34 -6.78 10.65 12.51
N SER A 35 -7.56 10.15 11.56
CA SER A 35 -7.98 8.75 11.48
C SER A 35 -7.12 8.04 10.41
N PRO A 36 -6.01 7.37 10.79
CA PRO A 36 -5.15 6.71 9.83
C PRO A 36 -5.79 5.44 9.27
N VAL A 37 -5.61 5.24 7.97
CA VAL A 37 -5.85 3.97 7.27
C VAL A 37 -4.49 3.46 6.82
N VAL A 38 -4.10 2.31 7.35
CA VAL A 38 -2.78 1.72 7.08
C VAL A 38 -2.88 0.75 5.92
N VAL A 39 -1.99 0.88 4.93
CA VAL A 39 -1.87 -0.05 3.79
C VAL A 39 -0.52 -0.75 3.88
N VAL A 40 -0.52 -2.08 3.88
CA VAL A 40 0.71 -2.87 4.01
C VAL A 40 0.97 -3.71 2.76
N SER A 41 2.25 -3.82 2.40
CA SER A 41 2.75 -4.80 1.42
C SER A 41 3.11 -6.11 2.11
N ALA A 42 3.34 -7.18 1.34
CA ALA A 42 3.91 -8.42 1.84
C ALA A 42 5.26 -8.17 2.56
N MET A 43 5.52 -8.90 3.64
CA MET A 43 6.69 -8.68 4.50
C MET A 43 7.99 -9.08 3.83
N GLY A 44 8.93 -8.14 3.73
CA GLY A 44 10.29 -8.37 3.26
C GLY A 44 10.45 -8.22 1.74
N ARG A 45 11.53 -8.80 1.23
CA ARG A 45 11.91 -8.85 -0.19
C ARG A 45 12.23 -10.29 -0.57
N LYS A 46 12.53 -10.54 -1.85
CA LYS A 46 12.93 -11.88 -2.35
C LYS A 46 13.86 -12.60 -1.38
N GLY A 47 13.49 -13.80 -0.99
CA GLY A 47 14.18 -14.62 0.03
C GLY A 47 13.62 -14.49 1.45
N SER A 48 12.80 -13.49 1.74
CA SER A 48 12.05 -13.44 3.01
C SER A 48 10.86 -14.41 2.96
N PRO A 49 10.49 -15.08 4.09
CA PRO A 49 9.51 -16.18 4.07
C PRO A 49 8.14 -15.83 3.46
N TYR A 50 7.69 -14.60 3.65
CA TYR A 50 6.35 -14.15 3.27
C TYR A 50 6.34 -13.14 2.11
N ALA A 51 7.50 -12.95 1.45
CA ALA A 51 7.59 -12.09 0.28
C ALA A 51 6.88 -12.73 -0.93
N THR A 52 6.26 -11.93 -1.76
CA THR A 52 5.49 -12.36 -2.95
C THR A 52 6.28 -13.33 -3.84
N ASP A 53 7.56 -13.03 -4.13
CA ASP A 53 8.43 -13.91 -4.93
C ASP A 53 8.67 -15.27 -4.26
N THR A 54 8.78 -15.29 -2.93
CA THR A 54 9.00 -16.53 -2.16
C THR A 54 7.73 -17.39 -2.17
N LEU A 55 6.55 -16.76 -2.01
CA LEU A 55 5.28 -17.48 -2.12
C LEU A 55 5.10 -18.08 -3.52
N LEU A 56 5.38 -17.32 -4.58
CA LEU A 56 5.31 -17.83 -5.95
C LEU A 56 6.28 -19.00 -6.21
N SER A 57 7.43 -19.04 -5.53
CA SER A 57 8.39 -20.15 -5.69
C SER A 57 7.90 -21.49 -5.12
N LEU A 58 6.78 -21.50 -4.38
CA LEU A 58 6.18 -22.74 -3.85
C LEU A 58 5.47 -23.56 -4.94
N VAL A 59 5.17 -22.98 -6.08
CA VAL A 59 4.45 -23.61 -7.18
C VAL A 59 5.24 -23.56 -8.48
N ASN A 60 4.91 -24.45 -9.41
CA ASN A 60 5.58 -24.53 -10.70
C ASN A 60 5.27 -23.31 -11.55
N GLU A 61 6.28 -22.76 -12.26
CA GLU A 61 6.11 -21.60 -13.14
C GLU A 61 5.06 -21.78 -14.25
N ASN A 62 4.94 -23.00 -14.81
CA ASN A 62 3.93 -23.28 -15.82
C ASN A 62 2.53 -23.21 -15.23
N PHE A 63 2.34 -23.70 -13.99
CA PHE A 63 1.06 -23.58 -13.29
C PHE A 63 0.66 -22.12 -13.09
N ILE A 64 1.62 -21.25 -12.70
CA ILE A 64 1.38 -19.81 -12.55
C ILE A 64 0.96 -19.15 -13.87
N LYS A 65 1.62 -19.52 -14.99
CA LYS A 65 1.32 -18.96 -16.32
C LYS A 65 -0.06 -19.38 -16.83
N GLU A 66 -0.44 -20.63 -16.57
CA GLU A 66 -1.71 -21.21 -17.03
C GLU A 66 -2.88 -20.87 -16.11
N ASN A 67 -2.64 -20.60 -14.84
CA ASN A 67 -3.67 -20.34 -13.83
C ASN A 67 -3.40 -19.06 -13.05
N LYS A 68 -3.60 -17.92 -13.69
CA LYS A 68 -3.36 -16.60 -13.08
C LYS A 68 -4.25 -16.34 -11.87
N LEU A 69 -5.47 -16.89 -11.83
CA LEU A 69 -6.34 -16.78 -10.65
C LEU A 69 -5.70 -17.43 -9.43
N ALA A 70 -5.14 -18.63 -9.57
CA ALA A 70 -4.46 -19.30 -8.47
C ALA A 70 -3.16 -18.56 -8.06
N ALA A 71 -2.45 -17.98 -9.04
CA ALA A 71 -1.29 -17.15 -8.77
C ALA A 71 -1.67 -15.90 -7.95
N ASP A 72 -2.73 -15.21 -8.32
CA ASP A 72 -3.24 -14.05 -7.58
C ASP A 72 -3.63 -14.44 -6.14
N LEU A 73 -4.35 -15.53 -5.97
CA LEU A 73 -4.74 -16.04 -4.65
C LEU A 73 -3.50 -16.31 -3.77
N LEU A 74 -2.46 -16.95 -4.33
CA LEU A 74 -1.23 -17.24 -3.61
C LEU A 74 -0.46 -15.96 -3.25
N MET A 75 -0.34 -15.02 -4.20
CA MET A 75 0.32 -13.74 -3.95
C MET A 75 -0.38 -12.95 -2.84
N CYS A 76 -1.70 -12.89 -2.85
CA CYS A 76 -2.48 -12.15 -1.84
C CYS A 76 -2.25 -12.65 -0.40
N CYS A 77 -1.80 -13.90 -0.20
CA CYS A 77 -1.48 -14.42 1.13
C CYS A 77 -0.38 -13.60 1.84
N GLY A 78 0.57 -13.03 1.10
CA GLY A 78 1.65 -12.24 1.68
C GLY A 78 1.15 -10.99 2.40
N GLU A 79 0.28 -10.24 1.76
CA GLU A 79 -0.33 -9.04 2.34
C GLU A 79 -1.33 -9.38 3.44
N ILE A 80 -2.06 -10.49 3.32
CA ILE A 80 -2.99 -10.97 4.38
C ILE A 80 -2.20 -11.27 5.65
N ILE A 81 -1.10 -12.01 5.55
CA ILE A 81 -0.21 -12.28 6.70
C ILE A 81 0.31 -10.96 7.28
N SER A 82 0.79 -10.06 6.42
CA SER A 82 1.32 -8.76 6.83
C SER A 82 0.29 -7.91 7.60
N SER A 83 -0.95 -7.84 7.12
CA SER A 83 -2.02 -7.06 7.75
C SER A 83 -2.39 -7.61 9.13
N VAL A 84 -2.46 -8.93 9.28
CA VAL A 84 -2.75 -9.58 10.57
C VAL A 84 -1.60 -9.39 11.55
N VAL A 85 -0.34 -9.58 11.13
CA VAL A 85 0.84 -9.37 11.99
C VAL A 85 0.93 -7.93 12.45
N MET A 86 0.76 -6.95 11.53
CA MET A 86 0.79 -5.54 11.87
C MET A 86 -0.34 -5.16 12.84
N SER A 87 -1.56 -5.65 12.61
CA SER A 87 -2.69 -5.43 13.52
C SER A 87 -2.44 -6.02 14.91
N SER A 88 -1.86 -7.21 14.98
CA SER A 88 -1.48 -7.84 16.26
C SER A 88 -0.46 -7.00 17.04
N ASP A 89 0.59 -6.50 16.34
CA ASP A 89 1.60 -5.65 16.97
C ASP A 89 0.99 -4.32 17.45
N MET A 90 0.13 -3.69 16.65
CA MET A 90 -0.58 -2.45 17.01
C MET A 90 -1.47 -2.64 18.23
N ASN A 91 -2.26 -3.72 18.27
CA ASN A 91 -3.14 -4.03 19.41
C ASN A 91 -2.31 -4.27 20.69
N SER A 92 -1.12 -4.86 20.60
CA SER A 92 -0.21 -5.02 21.74
C SER A 92 0.31 -3.69 22.33
N LYS A 93 0.19 -2.60 21.57
CA LYS A 93 0.57 -1.24 21.97
C LYS A 93 -0.66 -0.33 22.22
N ASN A 94 -1.84 -0.90 22.44
CA ASN A 94 -3.10 -0.21 22.65
C ASN A 94 -3.53 0.71 21.48
N ILE A 95 -3.14 0.36 20.25
CA ILE A 95 -3.70 0.94 19.04
C ILE A 95 -4.69 -0.07 18.49
N GLU A 96 -5.98 0.18 18.66
CA GLU A 96 -7.02 -0.76 18.19
C GLU A 96 -7.00 -0.85 16.66
N ALA A 97 -6.46 -1.93 16.14
CA ALA A 97 -6.29 -2.16 14.71
C ALA A 97 -7.15 -3.32 14.22
N PHE A 98 -7.63 -3.20 12.98
CA PHE A 98 -8.50 -4.18 12.34
C PHE A 98 -7.94 -4.58 10.96
N PRO A 99 -7.51 -5.85 10.74
CA PRO A 99 -7.02 -6.29 9.45
C PRO A 99 -8.16 -6.43 8.44
N MET A 100 -7.95 -5.92 7.22
CA MET A 100 -8.92 -5.99 6.12
C MET A 100 -8.20 -6.39 4.83
N THR A 101 -8.83 -7.26 4.03
CA THR A 101 -8.41 -7.47 2.65
C THR A 101 -8.81 -6.27 1.78
N GLY A 102 -8.17 -6.10 0.62
CA GLY A 102 -8.55 -5.05 -0.33
C GLY A 102 -10.03 -5.14 -0.73
N GLY A 103 -10.56 -6.36 -0.89
CA GLY A 103 -11.98 -6.58 -1.16
C GLY A 103 -12.89 -6.15 -0.01
N GLN A 104 -12.55 -6.45 1.24
CA GLN A 104 -13.28 -5.99 2.43
C GLN A 104 -13.21 -4.46 2.59
N ALA A 105 -12.08 -3.86 2.20
CA ALA A 105 -11.93 -2.41 2.14
C ALA A 105 -12.69 -1.76 0.97
N GLY A 106 -13.34 -2.57 0.12
CA GLY A 106 -14.23 -2.10 -0.94
C GLY A 106 -13.61 -1.96 -2.33
N LEU A 107 -12.45 -2.55 -2.61
CA LEU A 107 -11.83 -2.51 -3.92
C LEU A 107 -12.40 -3.62 -4.82
N ILE A 108 -13.31 -3.27 -5.72
CA ILE A 108 -13.91 -4.19 -6.69
C ILE A 108 -13.18 -4.04 -8.03
N THR A 109 -12.70 -5.14 -8.59
CA THR A 109 -11.87 -5.18 -9.78
C THR A 109 -12.47 -6.03 -10.90
N ASN A 110 -11.94 -5.86 -12.11
CA ASN A 110 -12.19 -6.79 -13.22
C ASN A 110 -11.46 -8.13 -13.01
N LYS A 111 -11.67 -9.07 -13.93
CA LYS A 111 -11.09 -10.44 -13.93
C LYS A 111 -9.74 -10.55 -14.67
N ASN A 112 -9.04 -9.43 -14.87
CA ASN A 112 -7.71 -9.47 -15.48
C ASN A 112 -6.66 -9.85 -14.43
N PHE A 113 -6.63 -11.14 -14.06
CA PHE A 113 -5.74 -11.65 -13.03
C PHE A 113 -4.27 -11.33 -13.33
N GLY A 114 -3.53 -10.89 -12.31
CA GLY A 114 -2.15 -10.41 -12.39
C GLY A 114 -2.01 -8.90 -12.63
N GLU A 115 -2.97 -8.29 -13.33
CA GLU A 115 -2.99 -6.85 -13.67
C GLU A 115 -4.42 -6.29 -13.68
N ALA A 116 -5.16 -6.57 -12.60
CA ALA A 116 -6.54 -6.13 -12.49
C ALA A 116 -6.66 -4.59 -12.42
N THR A 117 -7.77 -4.10 -12.94
CA THR A 117 -8.15 -2.69 -12.88
C THR A 117 -9.37 -2.52 -12.00
N LEU A 118 -9.43 -1.40 -11.29
CA LEU A 118 -10.58 -1.03 -10.48
C LEU A 118 -11.82 -0.83 -11.36
N LEU A 119 -12.94 -1.40 -10.95
CA LEU A 119 -14.25 -1.17 -11.56
C LEU A 119 -15.12 -0.24 -10.72
N SER A 120 -15.11 -0.45 -9.40
CA SER A 120 -15.89 0.34 -8.46
C SER A 120 -15.29 0.25 -7.05
N THR A 121 -15.72 1.12 -6.18
CA THR A 121 -15.37 1.14 -4.75
C THR A 121 -16.62 1.11 -3.90
N ASN A 122 -16.46 0.61 -2.64
CA ASN A 122 -17.50 0.63 -1.62
C ASN A 122 -16.84 0.89 -0.25
N GLU A 123 -16.96 2.11 0.23
CA GLU A 123 -16.31 2.60 1.45
C GLU A 123 -17.01 2.17 2.75
N LYS A 124 -18.16 1.51 2.68
CA LYS A 124 -19.00 1.24 3.86
C LYS A 124 -18.27 0.54 4.99
N GLU A 125 -17.68 -0.62 4.72
CA GLU A 125 -17.06 -1.45 5.76
C GLU A 125 -15.83 -0.76 6.38
N ILE A 126 -15.02 -0.06 5.57
CA ILE A 126 -13.84 0.65 6.08
C ILE A 126 -14.24 1.86 6.93
N LEU A 127 -15.30 2.59 6.54
CA LEU A 127 -15.83 3.69 7.33
C LEU A 127 -16.45 3.20 8.64
N ASP A 128 -17.11 2.04 8.63
CA ASP A 128 -17.65 1.42 9.85
C ASP A 128 -16.52 1.08 10.84
N VAL A 129 -15.38 0.55 10.38
CA VAL A 129 -14.20 0.30 11.22
C VAL A 129 -13.65 1.60 11.81
N ILE A 130 -13.49 2.65 10.99
CA ILE A 130 -12.98 3.94 11.44
C ILE A 130 -13.95 4.60 12.45
N SER A 131 -15.26 4.50 12.24
CA SER A 131 -16.28 5.07 13.13
C SER A 131 -16.25 4.48 14.53
N GLN A 132 -15.76 3.25 14.67
CA GLN A 132 -15.54 2.55 15.95
C GLN A 132 -14.22 2.99 16.64
N GLY A 133 -13.49 3.95 16.11
CA GLY A 133 -12.21 4.40 16.63
C GLY A 133 -11.04 3.43 16.34
N ARG A 134 -11.24 2.47 15.43
CA ARG A 134 -10.25 1.45 15.07
C ARG A 134 -9.47 1.86 13.83
N VAL A 135 -8.22 1.42 13.75
CA VAL A 135 -7.34 1.64 12.60
C VAL A 135 -7.48 0.49 11.60
N PRO A 136 -8.04 0.72 10.40
CA PRO A 136 -8.02 -0.30 9.35
C PRO A 136 -6.59 -0.58 8.90
N VAL A 137 -6.19 -1.86 8.86
CA VAL A 137 -4.91 -2.31 8.28
C VAL A 137 -5.22 -3.10 7.02
N VAL A 138 -5.20 -2.41 5.91
CA VAL A 138 -5.64 -2.92 4.60
C VAL A 138 -4.49 -3.60 3.88
N THR A 139 -4.76 -4.76 3.30
CA THR A 139 -3.82 -5.40 2.38
C THR A 139 -3.68 -4.55 1.11
N GLY A 140 -2.48 -4.07 0.83
CA GLY A 140 -2.17 -3.45 -0.45
C GLY A 140 -2.15 -4.46 -1.60
N PHE A 141 -1.97 -3.97 -2.84
CA PHE A 141 -1.75 -4.80 -4.03
C PHE A 141 -2.97 -5.60 -4.52
N GLN A 142 -4.02 -5.77 -3.75
CA GLN A 142 -5.12 -6.68 -4.04
C GLN A 142 -6.50 -6.03 -4.04
N GLY A 143 -7.41 -6.62 -4.81
CA GLY A 143 -8.83 -6.37 -4.80
C GLY A 143 -9.61 -7.67 -4.90
N ILE A 144 -10.90 -7.57 -5.18
CA ILE A 144 -11.79 -8.71 -5.35
C ILE A 144 -12.68 -8.49 -6.58
N THR A 145 -12.98 -9.54 -7.31
CA THR A 145 -14.00 -9.47 -8.36
C THR A 145 -15.40 -9.49 -7.76
N GLU A 146 -16.42 -9.06 -8.51
CA GLU A 146 -17.83 -9.17 -8.10
C GLU A 146 -18.24 -10.60 -7.67
N ASN A 147 -17.57 -11.62 -8.20
CA ASN A 147 -17.82 -13.03 -7.86
C ASN A 147 -16.95 -13.52 -6.65
N GLY A 148 -16.23 -12.64 -5.97
CA GLY A 148 -15.47 -12.98 -4.77
C GLY A 148 -14.07 -13.56 -5.01
N TYR A 149 -13.52 -13.52 -6.23
CA TYR A 149 -12.16 -13.97 -6.49
C TYR A 149 -11.15 -12.89 -6.19
N PHE A 150 -10.08 -13.24 -5.47
CA PHE A 150 -8.94 -12.35 -5.26
C PHE A 150 -8.24 -12.00 -6.58
N THR A 151 -7.84 -10.76 -6.71
CA THR A 151 -7.10 -10.24 -7.86
C THR A 151 -5.92 -9.40 -7.38
N THR A 152 -4.88 -9.31 -8.20
CA THR A 152 -3.75 -8.43 -7.94
C THR A 152 -3.73 -7.26 -8.93
N LEU A 153 -3.36 -6.07 -8.44
CA LEU A 153 -3.32 -4.83 -9.23
C LEU A 153 -2.04 -4.70 -10.06
N GLY A 154 -1.19 -5.72 -10.06
CA GLY A 154 0.07 -5.68 -10.75
C GLY A 154 1.15 -4.84 -10.06
N ARG A 155 2.19 -4.48 -10.80
CA ARG A 155 3.36 -3.76 -10.27
C ARG A 155 2.95 -2.43 -9.63
N GLY A 156 3.54 -2.10 -8.48
CA GLY A 156 3.19 -0.90 -7.71
C GLY A 156 1.79 -0.93 -7.08
N GLY A 157 1.17 -2.13 -7.01
CA GLY A 157 -0.21 -2.28 -6.58
C GLY A 157 -0.50 -1.78 -5.17
N SER A 158 0.45 -1.85 -4.22
CA SER A 158 0.23 -1.32 -2.87
C SER A 158 0.17 0.22 -2.84
N ASP A 159 0.99 0.91 -3.66
CA ASP A 159 0.91 2.36 -3.84
C ASP A 159 -0.41 2.74 -4.51
N THR A 160 -0.81 1.95 -5.53
CA THR A 160 -2.11 2.10 -6.20
C THR A 160 -3.27 1.92 -5.23
N THR A 161 -3.23 0.90 -4.36
CA THR A 161 -4.24 0.71 -3.30
C THR A 161 -4.34 1.95 -2.39
N ALA A 162 -3.20 2.50 -1.96
CA ALA A 162 -3.19 3.68 -1.11
C ALA A 162 -3.83 4.89 -1.80
N SER A 163 -3.56 5.09 -3.09
CA SER A 163 -4.16 6.18 -3.85
C SER A 163 -5.66 5.98 -4.09
N ILE A 164 -6.09 4.76 -4.41
CA ILE A 164 -7.53 4.44 -4.54
C ILE A 164 -8.26 4.72 -3.22
N LEU A 165 -7.73 4.25 -2.09
CA LEU A 165 -8.32 4.49 -0.78
C LEU A 165 -8.32 5.98 -0.42
N GLY A 166 -7.27 6.72 -0.79
CA GLY A 166 -7.20 8.16 -0.59
C GLY A 166 -8.35 8.89 -1.28
N VAL A 167 -8.59 8.56 -2.53
CA VAL A 167 -9.68 9.15 -3.32
C VAL A 167 -11.04 8.69 -2.82
N MET A 168 -11.22 7.39 -2.59
CA MET A 168 -12.48 6.80 -2.12
C MET A 168 -12.94 7.40 -0.78
N LEU A 169 -12.00 7.69 0.13
CA LEU A 169 -12.28 8.17 1.48
C LEU A 169 -12.15 9.70 1.63
N ASP A 170 -11.93 10.42 0.53
CA ASP A 170 -11.65 11.87 0.54
C ASP A 170 -10.60 12.24 1.60
N ALA A 171 -9.47 11.53 1.56
CA ALA A 171 -8.42 11.69 2.54
C ALA A 171 -7.71 13.04 2.40
N GLU A 172 -7.26 13.65 3.50
CA GLU A 172 -6.49 14.90 3.44
C GLU A 172 -5.17 14.73 2.68
N ARG A 173 -4.57 13.53 2.76
CA ARG A 173 -3.33 13.17 2.05
C ARG A 173 -3.07 11.67 2.07
N ILE A 174 -2.17 11.26 1.19
CA ILE A 174 -1.60 9.91 1.13
C ILE A 174 -0.13 10.02 1.51
N GLU A 175 0.31 9.23 2.49
CA GLU A 175 1.70 9.13 2.91
C GLU A 175 2.28 7.79 2.47
N ILE A 176 3.27 7.82 1.58
CA ILE A 176 3.97 6.63 1.11
C ILE A 176 5.29 6.54 1.87
N TYR A 177 5.38 5.59 2.78
CA TYR A 177 6.57 5.31 3.56
C TYR A 177 7.46 4.29 2.84
N THR A 178 8.72 4.66 2.64
CA THR A 178 9.72 3.90 1.90
C THR A 178 11.10 4.01 2.56
N ASP A 179 12.14 3.55 1.90
CA ASP A 179 13.55 3.61 2.34
C ASP A 179 14.30 4.85 1.81
N VAL A 180 13.59 5.83 1.25
CA VAL A 180 14.13 7.12 0.80
C VAL A 180 13.39 8.29 1.43
N ASP A 181 14.06 9.44 1.55
CA ASP A 181 13.53 10.62 2.25
C ASP A 181 12.48 11.39 1.42
N GLY A 182 12.40 11.12 0.12
CA GLY A 182 11.48 11.82 -0.79
C GLY A 182 11.86 11.63 -2.25
N VAL A 183 11.21 12.38 -3.12
CA VAL A 183 11.61 12.53 -4.52
C VAL A 183 12.86 13.41 -4.56
N MET A 184 13.92 12.94 -5.21
CA MET A 184 15.20 13.64 -5.25
C MET A 184 15.47 14.25 -6.62
N THR A 185 16.25 15.33 -6.66
CA THR A 185 16.66 16.03 -7.89
C THR A 185 17.52 15.17 -8.81
N ALA A 186 18.19 14.15 -8.26
CA ALA A 186 18.96 13.13 -9.00
C ALA A 186 19.20 11.91 -8.10
N ASP A 187 19.73 10.82 -8.66
CA ASP A 187 20.15 9.66 -7.85
C ASP A 187 21.33 10.04 -6.93
N PRO A 188 21.18 10.04 -5.59
CA PRO A 188 22.25 10.46 -4.66
C PRO A 188 23.49 9.56 -4.70
N ARG A 189 23.37 8.35 -5.24
CA ARG A 189 24.49 7.43 -5.45
C ARG A 189 25.39 7.89 -6.61
N ILE A 190 24.84 8.69 -7.53
CA ILE A 190 25.55 9.22 -8.72
C ILE A 190 25.91 10.69 -8.50
N VAL A 191 24.98 11.49 -7.98
CA VAL A 191 25.12 12.94 -7.80
C VAL A 191 25.10 13.26 -6.31
N LYS A 192 26.26 13.54 -5.73
CA LYS A 192 26.41 13.82 -4.29
C LYS A 192 25.67 15.07 -3.80
N SER A 193 25.39 16.03 -4.69
CA SER A 193 24.63 17.25 -4.41
C SER A 193 23.11 17.08 -4.63
N ALA A 194 22.63 15.85 -4.86
CA ALA A 194 21.21 15.58 -4.98
C ALA A 194 20.50 15.94 -3.66
N SER A 195 19.36 16.64 -3.75
CA SER A 195 18.53 17.07 -2.64
C SER A 195 17.10 16.61 -2.83
N VAL A 196 16.36 16.52 -1.73
CA VAL A 196 14.93 16.24 -1.77
C VAL A 196 14.20 17.42 -2.39
N ILE A 197 13.21 17.14 -3.23
CA ILE A 197 12.29 18.12 -3.80
C ILE A 197 11.11 18.24 -2.84
N ASP A 198 10.93 19.41 -2.24
CA ASP A 198 9.89 19.63 -1.23
C ASP A 198 8.48 19.52 -1.79
N ILE A 199 8.25 20.11 -2.97
CA ILE A 199 6.96 20.10 -3.66
C ILE A 199 7.20 19.90 -5.15
N ILE A 200 6.46 18.98 -5.73
CA ILE A 200 6.51 18.65 -7.15
C ILE A 200 5.08 18.41 -7.67
N SER A 201 4.78 18.83 -8.87
CA SER A 201 3.46 18.59 -9.47
C SER A 201 3.26 17.13 -9.86
N TYR A 202 2.01 16.69 -9.98
CA TYR A 202 1.68 15.34 -10.42
C TYR A 202 2.25 15.03 -11.82
N ASP A 203 2.21 16.00 -12.73
CA ASP A 203 2.71 15.83 -14.10
C ASP A 203 4.22 15.64 -14.13
N GLU A 204 4.98 16.38 -13.30
CA GLU A 204 6.43 16.22 -13.17
C GLU A 204 6.80 14.87 -12.53
N VAL A 205 6.08 14.45 -11.46
CA VAL A 205 6.30 13.12 -10.84
C VAL A 205 5.99 12.01 -11.84
N PHE A 206 4.92 12.16 -12.62
CA PHE A 206 4.55 11.19 -13.65
C PHE A 206 5.67 11.05 -14.70
N GLN A 207 6.22 12.16 -15.18
CA GLN A 207 7.36 12.16 -16.11
C GLN A 207 8.60 11.51 -15.50
N LEU A 208 8.92 11.80 -14.24
CA LEU A 208 10.04 11.17 -13.54
C LEU A 208 9.84 9.66 -13.39
N ALA A 209 8.64 9.22 -13.07
CA ALA A 209 8.29 7.80 -12.93
C ALA A 209 8.35 7.06 -14.27
N ASP A 210 7.89 7.68 -15.36
CA ASP A 210 7.97 7.15 -16.72
C ASP A 210 9.42 7.03 -17.19
N GLN A 211 10.30 7.96 -16.81
CA GLN A 211 11.74 7.94 -17.10
C GLN A 211 12.53 6.98 -16.20
N GLY A 212 11.87 6.19 -15.33
CA GLY A 212 12.49 5.13 -14.54
C GLY A 212 12.79 5.49 -13.08
N SER A 213 12.34 6.63 -12.58
CA SER A 213 12.31 6.89 -11.13
C SER A 213 11.45 5.84 -10.43
N LYS A 214 11.98 5.20 -9.39
CA LYS A 214 11.32 4.09 -8.67
C LYS A 214 10.68 4.52 -7.35
N VAL A 215 10.50 5.82 -7.14
CA VAL A 215 10.01 6.33 -5.85
C VAL A 215 8.53 6.04 -5.65
N ILE A 216 7.73 6.19 -6.72
CA ILE A 216 6.29 5.88 -6.71
C ILE A 216 5.88 5.35 -8.08
N HIS A 217 4.86 4.48 -8.11
CA HIS A 217 4.37 3.93 -9.37
C HIS A 217 3.44 4.91 -10.11
N PRO A 218 3.54 5.08 -11.46
CA PRO A 218 2.72 6.02 -12.24
C PRO A 218 1.22 5.89 -12.00
N ARG A 219 0.68 4.65 -11.93
CA ARG A 219 -0.76 4.43 -11.65
C ARG A 219 -1.22 5.01 -10.32
N ALA A 220 -0.37 4.98 -9.28
CA ALA A 220 -0.71 5.57 -8.00
C ALA A 220 -0.81 7.10 -8.10
N VAL A 221 0.10 7.71 -8.84
CA VAL A 221 0.08 9.17 -9.12
C VAL A 221 -1.17 9.56 -9.91
N GLU A 222 -1.55 8.75 -10.90
CA GLU A 222 -2.73 8.98 -11.73
C GLU A 222 -4.02 9.01 -10.91
N TYR A 223 -4.27 8.00 -10.07
CA TYR A 223 -5.43 7.99 -9.17
C TYR A 223 -5.46 9.20 -8.23
N ALA A 224 -4.34 9.50 -7.58
CA ALA A 224 -4.27 10.63 -6.66
C ALA A 224 -4.51 11.98 -7.37
N ARG A 225 -3.99 12.14 -8.60
CA ARG A 225 -4.23 13.31 -9.45
C ARG A 225 -5.71 13.46 -9.79
N GLU A 226 -6.38 12.38 -10.21
CA GLU A 226 -7.82 12.40 -10.53
C GLU A 226 -8.67 12.83 -9.35
N GLY A 227 -8.32 12.36 -8.13
CA GLY A 227 -8.98 12.77 -6.89
C GLY A 227 -8.45 14.07 -6.27
N ASN A 228 -7.40 14.65 -6.83
CA ASN A 228 -6.70 15.84 -6.28
C ASN A 228 -6.24 15.64 -4.80
N ILE A 229 -5.80 14.44 -4.45
CA ILE A 229 -5.34 14.08 -3.08
C ILE A 229 -3.81 14.16 -3.00
N PRO A 230 -3.20 15.02 -2.18
CA PRO A 230 -1.75 15.15 -2.07
C PRO A 230 -1.06 13.83 -1.68
N ILE A 231 0.06 13.52 -2.34
CA ILE A 231 0.95 12.40 -1.96
C ILE A 231 2.20 12.96 -1.29
N MET A 232 2.55 12.41 -0.15
CA MET A 232 3.79 12.69 0.56
C MET A 232 4.67 11.44 0.56
N ILE A 233 5.90 11.56 0.10
CA ILE A 233 6.90 10.49 0.21
C ILE A 233 7.71 10.72 1.49
N LYS A 234 7.78 9.72 2.35
CA LYS A 234 8.41 9.80 3.67
C LYS A 234 9.31 8.60 3.91
N ASN A 235 10.35 8.80 4.72
CA ASN A 235 11.18 7.70 5.20
C ASN A 235 10.50 7.00 6.39
N THR A 236 10.56 5.67 6.40
CA THR A 236 10.06 4.87 7.54
C THR A 236 11.03 4.87 8.72
N LEU A 237 12.35 4.96 8.44
CA LEU A 237 13.44 4.67 9.38
C LEU A 237 13.96 5.92 10.10
#